data_327ca2d5b6747ddc5b6f4a91a7062390
#
_entry.id   327ca2d5b6747ddc5b6f4a91a7062390
#
_cell.length_a   1.000
_cell.length_b   1.000
_cell.length_c   1.000
_cell.angle_alpha   90.00
_cell.angle_beta   90.00
_cell.angle_gamma   90.00
#
_symmetry.space_group_name_H-M   'P 1'
#
loop_
_entity.id
_entity.type
_entity.pdbx_description
1 polymer ?
#
loop_
_entity_poly.entity_id
_entity_poly.type
_entity_poly.pdbx_seq_one_letter_code
_entity_poly.pdbx_strand_id
1 'polypeptide(L)'
;KLCESGALFRYSGGDARKLLNIMELTLQESDVITDEIVTKCLQQNPLAYDKDGEMHYDLISAFIKSIRGSNPDAAIYYLARMIEGGEQPEFIARRLVISASEDIGLANPNALLLANAAFDAVHKLGWPEGRIPLAEATVYLATSPKSNSAYMAINDALQYVQKSGNLPVPLH
;
A
#
# COMPACT_ATOMS: atom_id res chain seq x y z
N LYS A 1 -4.96 34.44 -8.21
CA LYS A 1 -4.00 35.27 -7.45
C LYS A 1 -3.53 34.49 -6.22
N LEU A 2 -2.21 34.30 -6.06
CA LEU A 2 -1.64 33.68 -4.86
C LEU A 2 -1.61 34.70 -3.71
N CYS A 3 -2.31 34.41 -2.62
CA CYS A 3 -2.36 35.24 -1.43
C CYS A 3 -1.62 34.60 -0.25
N GLU A 4 -1.68 33.28 -0.14
CA GLU A 4 -1.04 32.47 0.91
C GLU A 4 -0.44 31.22 0.31
N SER A 5 0.64 30.69 0.89
CA SER A 5 1.36 29.55 0.34
C SER A 5 1.70 28.47 1.39
N GLY A 6 1.30 28.66 2.65
CA GLY A 6 1.63 27.76 3.75
C GLY A 6 1.04 26.35 3.55
N ALA A 7 -0.22 26.26 3.16
CA ALA A 7 -0.88 24.98 2.86
C ALA A 7 -0.26 24.31 1.63
N LEU A 8 0.08 25.08 0.58
CA LEU A 8 0.74 24.52 -0.62
C LEU A 8 2.05 23.84 -0.27
N PHE A 9 2.92 24.48 0.52
CA PHE A 9 4.19 23.88 0.92
C PHE A 9 4.01 22.70 1.88
N ARG A 10 3.05 22.79 2.81
CA ARG A 10 2.75 21.72 3.76
C ARG A 10 2.29 20.46 3.04
N TYR A 11 1.35 20.58 2.09
CA TYR A 11 0.79 19.44 1.38
C TYR A 11 1.68 18.91 0.26
N SER A 12 2.50 19.75 -0.35
CA SER A 12 3.49 19.33 -1.37
C SER A 12 4.70 18.60 -0.74
N GLY A 13 4.98 18.81 0.54
CA GLY A 13 6.13 18.21 1.21
C GLY A 13 7.48 18.53 0.57
N GLY A 14 7.59 19.68 -0.14
CA GLY A 14 8.79 20.10 -0.85
C GLY A 14 8.91 19.58 -2.28
N ASP A 15 7.95 18.79 -2.76
CA ASP A 15 7.90 18.30 -4.13
C ASP A 15 7.27 19.37 -5.05
N ALA A 16 8.05 19.84 -6.04
CA ALA A 16 7.63 20.91 -6.97
C ALA A 16 6.47 20.46 -7.87
N ARG A 17 6.42 19.19 -8.30
CA ARG A 17 5.34 18.66 -9.14
C ARG A 17 4.03 18.62 -8.36
N LYS A 18 4.08 18.10 -7.11
CA LYS A 18 2.91 18.10 -6.21
C LYS A 18 2.40 19.50 -5.93
N LEU A 19 3.31 20.46 -5.71
CA LEU A 19 2.95 21.87 -5.50
C LEU A 19 2.19 22.44 -6.70
N LEU A 20 2.68 22.21 -7.92
CA LEU A 20 2.02 22.67 -9.13
C LEU A 20 0.67 22.01 -9.35
N ASN A 21 0.54 20.70 -9.09
CA ASN A 21 -0.73 19.98 -9.18
C ASN A 21 -1.77 20.50 -8.19
N ILE A 22 -1.37 20.79 -6.94
CA ILE A 22 -2.26 21.40 -5.93
C ILE A 22 -2.71 22.78 -6.38
N MET A 23 -1.79 23.59 -6.91
CA MET A 23 -2.13 24.92 -7.43
C MET A 23 -3.11 24.84 -8.60
N GLU A 24 -2.87 23.94 -9.56
CA GLU A 24 -3.74 23.74 -10.72
C GLU A 24 -5.15 23.30 -10.29
N LEU A 25 -5.24 22.33 -9.36
CA LEU A 25 -6.51 21.86 -8.80
C LEU A 25 -7.26 23.01 -8.09
N THR A 26 -6.55 23.78 -7.27
CA THR A 26 -7.15 24.92 -6.54
C THR A 26 -7.65 26.00 -7.49
N LEU A 27 -6.93 26.27 -8.59
CA LEU A 27 -7.32 27.26 -9.59
C LEU A 27 -8.54 26.85 -10.44
N GLN A 28 -8.87 25.55 -10.48
CA GLN A 28 -10.13 25.08 -11.11
C GLN A 28 -11.36 25.47 -10.28
N GLU A 29 -11.20 25.65 -8.97
CA GLU A 29 -12.30 26.00 -8.05
C GLU A 29 -12.33 27.48 -7.68
N SER A 30 -11.17 28.18 -7.71
CA SER A 30 -11.09 29.58 -7.29
C SER A 30 -9.94 30.32 -7.97
N ASP A 31 -10.19 31.56 -8.38
CA ASP A 31 -9.16 32.48 -8.91
C ASP A 31 -8.17 33.00 -7.85
N VAL A 32 -8.43 32.69 -6.57
CA VAL A 32 -7.61 33.09 -5.43
C VAL A 32 -7.14 31.85 -4.66
N ILE A 33 -5.84 31.81 -4.37
CA ILE A 33 -5.22 30.74 -3.59
C ILE A 33 -4.94 31.28 -2.19
N THR A 34 -5.66 30.73 -1.20
CA THR A 34 -5.42 30.92 0.23
C THR A 34 -5.24 29.54 0.89
N ASP A 35 -4.65 29.49 2.07
CA ASP A 35 -4.44 28.24 2.80
C ASP A 35 -5.77 27.51 3.11
N GLU A 36 -6.84 28.27 3.35
CA GLU A 36 -8.18 27.73 3.59
C GLU A 36 -8.76 27.09 2.32
N ILE A 37 -8.67 27.76 1.17
CA ILE A 37 -9.19 27.25 -0.11
C ILE A 37 -8.40 26.02 -0.53
N VAL A 38 -7.07 26.03 -0.41
CA VAL A 38 -6.23 24.86 -0.68
C VAL A 38 -6.65 23.66 0.17
N THR A 39 -6.80 23.86 1.49
CA THR A 39 -7.18 22.78 2.41
C THR A 39 -8.56 22.22 2.06
N LYS A 40 -9.54 23.08 1.79
CA LYS A 40 -10.89 22.69 1.40
C LYS A 40 -10.92 21.93 0.07
N CYS A 41 -10.19 22.42 -0.94
CA CYS A 41 -10.09 21.80 -2.25
C CYS A 41 -9.51 20.37 -2.16
N LEU A 42 -8.44 20.17 -1.37
CA LEU A 42 -7.84 18.86 -1.16
C LEU A 42 -8.73 17.90 -0.38
N GLN A 43 -9.51 18.38 0.58
CA GLN A 43 -10.50 17.58 1.31
C GLN A 43 -11.67 17.13 0.43
N GLN A 44 -12.09 17.96 -0.51
CA GLN A 44 -13.20 17.67 -1.44
C GLN A 44 -12.77 16.81 -2.63
N ASN A 45 -11.48 16.81 -2.98
CA ASN A 45 -10.94 16.12 -4.16
C ASN A 45 -9.73 15.22 -3.79
N PRO A 46 -9.85 14.26 -2.86
CA PRO A 46 -8.73 13.42 -2.44
C PRO A 46 -8.15 12.57 -3.59
N LEU A 47 -8.98 12.17 -4.57
CA LEU A 47 -8.55 11.38 -5.74
C LEU A 47 -7.90 12.24 -6.83
N ALA A 48 -8.29 13.52 -6.97
CA ALA A 48 -7.67 14.43 -7.93
C ALA A 48 -6.27 14.88 -7.49
N TYR A 49 -5.96 14.80 -6.20
CA TYR A 49 -4.64 15.06 -5.66
C TYR A 49 -3.59 13.99 -6.05
N ASP A 50 -4.04 12.75 -6.32
CA ASP A 50 -3.20 11.63 -6.78
C ASP A 50 -3.32 11.42 -8.30
N LYS A 51 -3.23 12.50 -9.06
CA LYS A 51 -3.46 12.52 -10.52
C LYS A 51 -2.54 11.58 -11.33
N ASP A 52 -1.44 11.10 -10.75
CA ASP A 52 -0.46 10.24 -11.41
C ASP A 52 -0.24 8.87 -10.72
N GLY A 53 -0.99 8.54 -9.66
CA GLY A 53 -0.86 7.24 -8.95
C GLY A 53 0.47 7.06 -8.20
N GLU A 54 1.41 8.01 -8.24
CA GLU A 54 2.72 7.89 -7.57
C GLU A 54 2.57 7.77 -6.05
N MET A 55 1.72 8.61 -5.43
CA MET A 55 1.47 8.51 -3.97
C MET A 55 0.83 7.19 -3.56
N HIS A 56 -0.05 6.65 -4.39
CA HIS A 56 -0.67 5.35 -4.18
C HIS A 56 0.40 4.24 -4.17
N TYR A 57 1.29 4.20 -5.18
CA TYR A 57 2.39 3.22 -5.24
C TYR A 57 3.41 3.42 -4.12
N ASP A 58 3.71 4.65 -3.74
CA ASP A 58 4.62 4.97 -2.64
C ASP A 58 4.08 4.51 -1.29
N LEU A 59 2.79 4.74 -1.01
CA LEU A 59 2.14 4.28 0.23
C LEU A 59 2.11 2.77 0.35
N ILE A 60 1.73 2.07 -0.74
CA ILE A 60 1.73 0.61 -0.78
C ILE A 60 3.15 0.07 -0.59
N SER A 61 4.13 0.65 -1.29
CA SER A 61 5.54 0.26 -1.16
C SER A 61 6.05 0.47 0.27
N ALA A 62 5.73 1.60 0.89
CA ALA A 62 6.09 1.89 2.27
C ALA A 62 5.41 0.93 3.26
N PHE A 63 4.13 0.61 3.04
CA PHE A 63 3.38 -0.36 3.83
C PHE A 63 4.03 -1.74 3.79
N ILE A 64 4.29 -2.29 2.59
CA ILE A 64 4.92 -3.60 2.41
C ILE A 64 6.34 -3.61 3.01
N LYS A 65 7.14 -2.57 2.77
CA LYS A 65 8.49 -2.45 3.33
C LYS A 65 8.47 -2.38 4.86
N SER A 66 7.47 -1.76 5.47
CA SER A 66 7.31 -1.71 6.92
C SER A 66 7.01 -3.09 7.50
N ILE A 67 6.14 -3.88 6.87
CA ILE A 67 5.86 -5.28 7.26
C ILE A 67 7.13 -6.13 7.11
N ARG A 68 7.80 -6.05 5.95
CA ARG A 68 9.05 -6.77 5.67
C ARG A 68 10.16 -6.41 6.63
N GLY A 69 10.27 -5.12 6.99
CA GLY A 69 11.24 -4.59 7.95
C GLY A 69 10.87 -4.83 9.41
N SER A 70 9.79 -5.56 9.71
CA SER A 70 9.33 -5.86 11.07
C SER A 70 9.06 -4.60 11.92
N ASN A 71 8.47 -3.58 11.32
CA ASN A 71 8.06 -2.35 11.99
C ASN A 71 6.52 -2.23 12.02
N PRO A 72 5.84 -2.75 13.05
CA PRO A 72 4.38 -2.72 13.14
C PRO A 72 3.80 -1.31 13.25
N ASP A 73 4.49 -0.38 13.93
CA ASP A 73 4.01 0.99 14.09
C ASP A 73 3.96 1.72 12.74
N ALA A 74 5.03 1.61 11.95
CA ALA A 74 5.05 2.18 10.60
C ALA A 74 4.03 1.48 9.68
N ALA A 75 3.87 0.15 9.77
CA ALA A 75 2.90 -0.59 8.97
C ALA A 75 1.47 -0.13 9.27
N ILE A 76 1.09 0.03 10.53
CA ILE A 76 -0.23 0.55 10.93
C ILE A 76 -0.42 2.01 10.49
N TYR A 77 0.62 2.82 10.58
CA TYR A 77 0.55 4.21 10.11
C TYR A 77 0.25 4.29 8.61
N TYR A 78 0.96 3.50 7.78
CA TYR A 78 0.72 3.48 6.33
C TYR A 78 -0.62 2.82 5.98
N LEU A 79 -1.07 1.81 6.74
CA LEU A 79 -2.43 1.25 6.62
C LEU A 79 -3.48 2.35 6.82
N ALA A 80 -3.38 3.12 7.91
CA ALA A 80 -4.30 4.21 8.20
C ALA A 80 -4.31 5.26 7.08
N ARG A 81 -3.13 5.62 6.54
CA ARG A 81 -3.04 6.55 5.41
C ARG A 81 -3.72 6.03 4.14
N MET A 82 -3.62 4.73 3.85
CA MET A 82 -4.32 4.13 2.72
C MET A 82 -5.84 4.16 2.91
N ILE A 83 -6.32 3.87 4.13
CA ILE A 83 -7.74 3.92 4.48
C ILE A 83 -8.30 5.35 4.31
N GLU A 84 -7.63 6.34 4.89
CA GLU A 84 -8.02 7.76 4.78
C GLU A 84 -7.91 8.27 3.33
N GLY A 85 -7.01 7.72 2.53
CA GLY A 85 -6.88 8.00 1.10
C GLY A 85 -7.95 7.33 0.23
N GLY A 86 -8.87 6.57 0.82
CA GLY A 86 -9.98 5.92 0.11
C GLY A 86 -9.59 4.66 -0.65
N GLU A 87 -8.48 3.99 -0.26
CA GLU A 87 -8.05 2.75 -0.89
C GLU A 87 -9.10 1.65 -0.73
N GLN A 88 -9.22 0.81 -1.75
CA GLN A 88 -10.13 -0.32 -1.72
C GLN A 88 -9.68 -1.35 -0.67
N PRO A 89 -10.57 -1.78 0.25
CA PRO A 89 -10.20 -2.68 1.35
C PRO A 89 -9.65 -4.03 0.86
N GLU A 90 -10.22 -4.60 -0.21
CA GLU A 90 -9.75 -5.85 -0.81
C GLU A 90 -8.37 -5.69 -1.49
N PHE A 91 -8.05 -4.51 -1.97
CA PHE A 91 -6.72 -4.25 -2.53
C PHE A 91 -5.65 -4.34 -1.44
N ILE A 92 -5.89 -3.71 -0.27
CA ILE A 92 -4.99 -3.80 0.88
C ILE A 92 -4.87 -5.25 1.37
N ALA A 93 -6.00 -5.94 1.49
CA ALA A 93 -6.05 -7.35 1.91
C ALA A 93 -5.25 -8.26 0.97
N ARG A 94 -5.33 -8.07 -0.36
CA ARG A 94 -4.50 -8.81 -1.33
C ARG A 94 -3.01 -8.60 -1.10
N ARG A 95 -2.58 -7.39 -0.74
CA ARG A 95 -1.17 -7.12 -0.43
C ARG A 95 -0.69 -7.86 0.82
N LEU A 96 -1.55 -7.99 1.83
CA LEU A 96 -1.25 -8.79 3.01
C LEU A 96 -1.11 -10.28 2.67
N VAL A 97 -1.98 -10.85 1.83
CA VAL A 97 -1.87 -12.24 1.37
C VAL A 97 -0.55 -12.48 0.61
N ILE A 98 -0.17 -11.56 -0.27
CA ILE A 98 1.11 -11.66 -0.99
C ILE A 98 2.29 -11.61 -0.01
N SER A 99 2.31 -10.62 0.91
CA SER A 99 3.39 -10.46 1.90
C SER A 99 3.48 -11.66 2.84
N ALA A 100 2.33 -12.26 3.22
CA ALA A 100 2.30 -13.48 4.02
C ALA A 100 3.02 -14.66 3.35
N SER A 101 2.92 -14.79 2.03
CA SER A 101 3.57 -15.86 1.25
C SER A 101 5.02 -15.51 0.87
N GLU A 102 5.27 -14.27 0.45
CA GLU A 102 6.56 -13.82 -0.08
C GLU A 102 7.57 -13.55 1.04
N ASP A 103 7.14 -12.80 2.08
CA ASP A 103 8.07 -12.28 3.10
C ASP A 103 8.12 -13.16 4.36
N ILE A 104 6.99 -13.74 4.77
CA ILE A 104 6.89 -14.59 5.96
C ILE A 104 7.07 -16.07 5.57
N GLY A 105 6.31 -16.54 4.59
CA GLY A 105 6.42 -17.87 4.02
C GLY A 105 6.48 -18.98 5.07
N LEU A 106 7.47 -19.85 4.92
CA LEU A 106 7.65 -21.03 5.79
C LEU A 106 8.13 -20.70 7.21
N ALA A 107 8.56 -19.48 7.48
CA ALA A 107 8.92 -19.06 8.85
C ALA A 107 7.70 -19.03 9.79
N ASN A 108 6.50 -18.77 9.24
CA ASN A 108 5.25 -18.85 9.97
C ASN A 108 4.08 -19.20 9.02
N PRO A 109 3.78 -20.49 8.80
CA PRO A 109 2.71 -20.93 7.88
C PRO A 109 1.32 -20.38 8.21
N ASN A 110 1.06 -20.02 9.47
CA ASN A 110 -0.22 -19.41 9.88
C ASN A 110 -0.43 -18.00 9.29
N ALA A 111 0.65 -17.35 8.85
CA ALA A 111 0.57 -16.01 8.27
C ALA A 111 -0.35 -15.97 7.04
N LEU A 112 -0.22 -16.94 6.14
CA LEU A 112 -1.09 -17.06 4.98
C LEU A 112 -2.54 -17.37 5.34
N LEU A 113 -2.77 -18.23 6.33
CA LEU A 113 -4.12 -18.55 6.81
C LEU A 113 -4.81 -17.32 7.39
N LEU A 114 -4.10 -16.55 8.23
CA LEU A 114 -4.63 -15.34 8.83
C LEU A 114 -4.89 -14.25 7.76
N ALA A 115 -3.97 -14.07 6.83
CA ALA A 115 -4.14 -13.09 5.76
C ALA A 115 -5.35 -13.41 4.86
N ASN A 116 -5.59 -14.69 4.53
CA ASN A 116 -6.78 -15.12 3.81
C ASN A 116 -8.06 -14.93 4.64
N ALA A 117 -8.04 -15.27 5.92
CA ALA A 117 -9.19 -15.02 6.80
C ALA A 117 -9.52 -13.52 6.91
N ALA A 118 -8.50 -12.67 6.98
CA ALA A 118 -8.67 -11.22 6.95
C ALA A 118 -9.26 -10.73 5.61
N PHE A 119 -8.78 -11.29 4.47
CA PHE A 119 -9.34 -10.97 3.16
C PHE A 119 -10.84 -11.32 3.09
N ASP A 120 -11.22 -12.52 3.51
CA ASP A 120 -12.62 -12.96 3.52
C ASP A 120 -13.49 -12.11 4.46
N ALA A 121 -12.96 -11.74 5.62
CA ALA A 121 -13.66 -10.85 6.56
C ALA A 121 -13.88 -9.47 5.95
N VAL A 122 -12.86 -8.88 5.35
CA VAL A 122 -12.93 -7.57 4.69
C VAL A 122 -13.94 -7.58 3.55
N HIS A 123 -13.94 -8.62 2.73
CA HIS A 123 -14.89 -8.77 1.62
C HIS A 123 -16.36 -8.84 2.11
N LYS A 124 -16.59 -9.43 3.28
CA LYS A 124 -17.94 -9.55 3.88
C LYS A 124 -18.38 -8.28 4.61
N LEU A 125 -17.45 -7.59 5.25
CA LEU A 125 -17.74 -6.44 6.13
C LEU A 125 -17.72 -5.11 5.37
N GLY A 126 -16.75 -4.91 4.46
CA GLY A 126 -16.50 -3.60 3.85
C GLY A 126 -16.02 -2.55 4.86
N TRP A 127 -16.11 -1.27 4.46
CA TRP A 127 -15.87 -0.15 5.37
C TRP A 127 -17.10 0.20 6.21
N PRO A 128 -16.94 0.66 7.44
CA PRO A 128 -15.70 0.98 8.15
C PRO A 128 -15.09 -0.19 8.94
N GLU A 129 -15.78 -1.31 9.14
CA GLU A 129 -15.37 -2.40 10.02
C GLU A 129 -14.19 -3.20 9.46
N GLY A 130 -14.02 -3.24 8.15
CA GLY A 130 -12.91 -3.91 7.47
C GLY A 130 -11.52 -3.46 7.92
N ARG A 131 -11.40 -2.25 8.50
CA ARG A 131 -10.14 -1.77 9.09
C ARG A 131 -9.62 -2.64 10.24
N ILE A 132 -10.51 -3.31 10.97
CA ILE A 132 -10.15 -4.11 12.15
C ILE A 132 -9.38 -5.38 11.75
N PRO A 133 -9.92 -6.27 10.89
CA PRO A 133 -9.18 -7.44 10.43
C PRO A 133 -7.93 -7.07 9.61
N LEU A 134 -7.92 -5.94 8.88
CA LEU A 134 -6.73 -5.44 8.21
C LEU A 134 -5.62 -5.05 9.19
N ALA A 135 -5.97 -4.36 10.28
CA ALA A 135 -5.01 -3.97 11.32
C ALA A 135 -4.44 -5.21 12.04
N GLU A 136 -5.30 -6.18 12.41
CA GLU A 136 -4.89 -7.43 13.03
C GLU A 136 -3.88 -8.19 12.16
N ALA A 137 -4.21 -8.40 10.89
CA ALA A 137 -3.32 -9.08 9.95
C ALA A 137 -2.02 -8.31 9.74
N THR A 138 -2.07 -6.97 9.63
CA THR A 138 -0.88 -6.12 9.47
C THR A 138 0.09 -6.28 10.63
N VAL A 139 -0.40 -6.19 11.88
CA VAL A 139 0.45 -6.35 13.08
C VAL A 139 1.02 -7.76 13.14
N TYR A 140 0.18 -8.78 12.90
CA TYR A 140 0.63 -10.16 12.91
C TYR A 140 1.75 -10.43 11.91
N LEU A 141 1.60 -9.96 10.66
CA LEU A 141 2.62 -10.12 9.63
C LEU A 141 3.89 -9.32 9.95
N ALA A 142 3.76 -8.08 10.44
CA ALA A 142 4.90 -7.25 10.79
C ALA A 142 5.73 -7.85 11.93
N THR A 143 5.09 -8.52 12.90
CA THR A 143 5.76 -9.15 14.06
C THR A 143 6.18 -10.60 13.83
N SER A 144 5.74 -11.23 12.73
CA SER A 144 6.14 -12.60 12.37
C SER A 144 7.60 -12.69 11.93
N PRO A 145 8.29 -13.82 12.18
CA PRO A 145 9.60 -14.09 11.57
C PRO A 145 9.48 -14.08 10.03
N LYS A 146 10.55 -13.76 9.34
CA LYS A 146 10.59 -13.59 7.88
C LYS A 146 11.39 -14.69 7.20
N SER A 147 10.88 -15.21 6.07
CA SER A 147 11.59 -16.11 5.17
C SER A 147 11.02 -16.01 3.75
N ASN A 148 11.83 -15.67 2.81
CA ASN A 148 11.49 -15.67 1.38
C ASN A 148 11.94 -16.93 0.65
N SER A 149 12.29 -18.00 1.38
CA SER A 149 12.89 -19.22 0.80
C SER A 149 12.01 -19.88 -0.25
N ALA A 150 10.70 -19.97 -0.03
CA ALA A 150 9.77 -20.54 -1.01
C ALA A 150 9.65 -19.68 -2.27
N TYR A 151 9.63 -18.34 -2.12
CA TYR A 151 9.63 -17.40 -3.23
C TYR A 151 10.92 -17.51 -4.07
N MET A 152 12.07 -17.57 -3.44
CA MET A 152 13.35 -17.75 -4.13
C MET A 152 13.42 -19.11 -4.83
N ALA A 153 13.00 -20.18 -4.16
CA ALA A 153 13.05 -21.54 -4.72
C ALA A 153 12.24 -21.65 -6.04
N ILE A 154 11.03 -21.10 -6.09
CA ILE A 154 10.24 -21.15 -7.33
C ILE A 154 10.85 -20.27 -8.43
N ASN A 155 11.40 -19.10 -8.09
CA ASN A 155 12.04 -18.24 -9.07
C ASN A 155 13.30 -18.88 -9.65
N ASP A 156 14.14 -19.50 -8.83
CA ASP A 156 15.34 -20.21 -9.26
C ASP A 156 14.97 -21.41 -10.13
N ALA A 157 13.95 -22.17 -9.76
CA ALA A 157 13.44 -23.29 -10.56
C ALA A 157 12.92 -22.84 -11.93
N LEU A 158 12.16 -21.73 -11.98
CA LEU A 158 11.67 -21.16 -13.25
C LEU A 158 12.83 -20.73 -14.16
N GLN A 159 13.84 -20.07 -13.61
CA GLN A 159 15.03 -19.70 -14.37
C GLN A 159 15.79 -20.93 -14.87
N TYR A 160 15.90 -21.98 -14.06
CA TYR A 160 16.53 -23.22 -14.48
C TYR A 160 15.79 -23.87 -15.64
N VAL A 161 14.46 -24.01 -15.55
CA VAL A 161 13.63 -24.57 -16.64
C VAL A 161 13.76 -23.77 -17.93
N GLN A 162 13.79 -22.44 -17.84
CA GLN A 162 13.99 -21.57 -19.01
C GLN A 162 15.35 -21.81 -19.70
N LYS A 163 16.39 -22.11 -18.93
CA LYS A 163 17.76 -22.35 -19.45
C LYS A 163 17.95 -23.77 -19.97
N SER A 164 17.43 -24.77 -19.24
CA SER A 164 17.64 -26.20 -19.53
C SER A 164 16.63 -26.77 -20.54
N GLY A 165 15.51 -26.10 -20.75
CA GLY A 165 14.38 -26.66 -21.52
C GLY A 165 13.71 -27.82 -20.78
N ASN A 166 12.91 -28.59 -21.53
CA ASN A 166 12.19 -29.73 -20.99
C ASN A 166 13.12 -30.95 -20.86
N LEU A 167 13.69 -31.14 -19.68
CA LEU A 167 14.45 -32.33 -19.36
C LEU A 167 13.52 -33.55 -19.22
N PRO A 168 13.97 -34.78 -19.60
CA PRO A 168 13.16 -35.97 -19.43
C PRO A 168 12.85 -36.24 -17.96
N VAL A 169 11.61 -36.67 -17.69
CA VAL A 169 11.20 -37.11 -16.36
C VAL A 169 11.80 -38.49 -16.11
N PRO A 170 12.52 -38.72 -14.98
CA PRO A 170 13.03 -40.04 -14.64
C PRO A 170 11.90 -41.07 -14.54
N LEU A 171 12.11 -42.25 -15.09
CA LEU A 171 11.21 -43.40 -14.89
C LEU A 171 11.48 -44.02 -13.50
N HIS A 172 10.43 -44.12 -12.73
CA HIS A 172 10.45 -44.82 -11.41
C HIS A 172 9.84 -46.18 -11.50
#